data_970ce1a2a1841665aa085064615be152
#
_entry.id   970ce1a2a1841665aa085064615be152
#
_cell.length_a   1.000
_cell.length_b   1.000
_cell.length_c   1.000
_cell.angle_alpha   90.00
_cell.angle_beta   90.00
_cell.angle_gamma   90.00
#
_symmetry.space_group_name_H-M   'P 1'
#
loop_
_entity.id
_entity.type
_entity.pdbx_description
1 polymer ?
#
loop_
_entity_poly.entity_id
_entity_poly.type
_entity_poly.pdbx_seq_one_letter_code
_entity_poly.pdbx_strand_id
1 'polypeptide(L)'
;GIYTAPTEEALVKDVKLSMAAGFNGARLHQKVFEPLFLYHCDKAGYLVWGEQGCWGLDYSNPAALKYFLPEWMEALERDFNHPAIIGWCPFNETWDYEGRRQDDSLLANVYKMTKLYDTTRPCIDTSGNYHVVTDIYDLHNYEQDPAKFAATYESFKQGGDLEDNHGYRQTPVKGIPTFISEYGGIKWDEEGVEKDGWGYGAG
;
A
#
# COMPACT_ATOMS: atom_id res chain seq x y z
N GLY A 1 -12.85 10.13 9.46
CA GLY A 1 -11.99 11.14 10.04
C GLY A 1 -10.53 10.96 9.65
N ILE A 2 -9.72 12.00 9.82
CA ILE A 2 -8.29 11.92 9.48
C ILE A 2 -7.54 11.06 10.50
N TYR A 3 -7.80 11.28 11.78
CA TYR A 3 -7.12 10.56 12.88
C TYR A 3 -8.07 9.66 13.69
N THR A 4 -9.36 9.98 13.71
CA THR A 4 -10.37 9.22 14.45
C THR A 4 -11.60 8.99 13.58
N ALA A 5 -12.25 7.84 13.76
CA ALA A 5 -13.56 7.62 13.18
C ALA A 5 -14.63 8.42 13.93
N PRO A 6 -15.63 8.96 13.23
CA PRO A 6 -16.72 9.68 13.87
C PRO A 6 -17.60 8.76 14.73
N THR A 7 -17.90 7.56 14.26
CA THR A 7 -18.71 6.54 14.95
C THR A 7 -18.33 5.13 14.48
N GLU A 8 -18.74 4.13 15.25
CA GLU A 8 -18.57 2.72 14.86
C GLU A 8 -19.36 2.38 13.58
N GLU A 9 -20.57 2.94 13.45
CA GLU A 9 -21.40 2.73 12.26
C GLU A 9 -20.72 3.23 10.99
N ALA A 10 -19.95 4.31 11.07
CA ALA A 10 -19.18 4.82 9.94
C ALA A 10 -18.11 3.81 9.49
N LEU A 11 -17.39 3.18 10.42
CA LEU A 11 -16.41 2.14 10.12
C LEU A 11 -17.05 0.93 9.44
N VAL A 12 -18.16 0.46 9.98
CA VAL A 12 -18.94 -0.64 9.40
C VAL A 12 -19.46 -0.30 8.00
N LYS A 13 -19.91 0.96 7.82
CA LYS A 13 -20.41 1.43 6.53
C LYS A 13 -19.33 1.42 5.45
N ASP A 14 -18.10 1.84 5.77
CA ASP A 14 -16.98 1.84 4.83
C ASP A 14 -16.72 0.43 4.31
N VAL A 15 -16.61 -0.57 5.19
CA VAL A 15 -16.43 -1.98 4.81
C VAL A 15 -17.60 -2.46 3.93
N LYS A 16 -18.84 -2.18 4.33
CA LYS A 16 -20.03 -2.61 3.56
C LYS A 16 -20.12 -1.98 2.19
N LEU A 17 -19.80 -0.69 2.05
CA LEU A 17 -19.81 0.00 0.76
C LEU A 17 -18.74 -0.55 -0.17
N SER A 18 -17.54 -0.80 0.34
CA SER A 18 -16.47 -1.42 -0.42
C SER A 18 -16.87 -2.82 -0.92
N MET A 19 -17.42 -3.65 -0.05
CA MET A 19 -17.89 -4.99 -0.43
C MET A 19 -19.05 -4.93 -1.42
N ALA A 20 -19.99 -3.99 -1.26
CA ALA A 20 -21.09 -3.78 -2.19
C ALA A 20 -20.63 -3.33 -3.59
N ALA A 21 -19.49 -2.61 -3.65
CA ALA A 21 -18.84 -2.26 -4.92
C ALA A 21 -18.05 -3.42 -5.55
N GLY A 22 -18.01 -4.60 -4.89
CA GLY A 22 -17.35 -5.81 -5.41
C GLY A 22 -15.93 -6.03 -4.90
N PHE A 23 -15.42 -5.19 -4.01
CA PHE A 23 -14.10 -5.40 -3.40
C PHE A 23 -14.18 -6.40 -2.24
N ASN A 24 -13.15 -7.24 -2.11
CA ASN A 24 -13.02 -8.18 -1.00
C ASN A 24 -11.97 -7.75 0.03
N GLY A 25 -11.34 -6.60 -0.17
CA GLY A 25 -10.29 -6.09 0.69
C GLY A 25 -9.77 -4.74 0.27
N ALA A 26 -8.82 -4.21 1.04
CA ALA A 26 -8.15 -2.96 0.76
C ALA A 26 -6.73 -2.91 1.35
N ARG A 27 -5.85 -2.14 0.75
CA ARG A 27 -4.63 -1.66 1.40
C ARG A 27 -4.99 -0.40 2.22
N LEU A 28 -4.63 -0.39 3.50
CA LEU A 28 -4.97 0.68 4.43
C LEU A 28 -3.98 1.84 4.31
N HIS A 29 -4.08 2.59 3.21
CA HIS A 29 -3.10 3.56 2.75
C HIS A 29 -2.74 4.63 3.78
N GLN A 30 -1.43 4.76 4.06
CA GLN A 30 -0.80 5.84 4.83
C GLN A 30 -1.36 6.04 6.25
N LYS A 31 -1.93 5.01 6.86
CA LYS A 31 -2.53 5.12 8.18
C LYS A 31 -2.56 3.77 8.91
N VAL A 32 -2.19 3.77 10.18
CA VAL A 32 -2.55 2.69 11.12
C VAL A 32 -4.01 2.88 11.51
N PHE A 33 -4.87 1.96 11.08
CA PHE A 33 -6.30 2.04 11.32
C PHE A 33 -6.65 1.68 12.76
N GLU A 34 -7.84 2.07 13.18
CA GLU A 34 -8.33 1.80 14.53
C GLU A 34 -8.59 0.30 14.73
N PRO A 35 -8.30 -0.25 15.92
CA PRO A 35 -8.58 -1.67 16.21
C PRO A 35 -10.03 -2.06 15.96
N LEU A 36 -10.97 -1.15 16.21
CA LEU A 36 -12.39 -1.40 15.98
C LEU A 36 -12.72 -1.57 14.48
N PHE A 37 -12.03 -0.84 13.59
CA PHE A 37 -12.15 -1.05 12.14
C PHE A 37 -11.66 -2.45 11.76
N LEU A 38 -10.50 -2.86 12.27
CA LEU A 38 -9.93 -4.17 12.01
C LEU A 38 -10.83 -5.30 12.54
N TYR A 39 -11.43 -5.12 13.72
CA TYR A 39 -12.43 -6.04 14.24
C TYR A 39 -13.63 -6.22 13.29
N HIS A 40 -14.12 -5.15 12.68
CA HIS A 40 -15.20 -5.24 11.70
C HIS A 40 -14.74 -5.88 10.39
N CYS A 41 -13.49 -5.69 9.98
CA CYS A 41 -12.90 -6.42 8.86
C CYS A 41 -12.85 -7.92 9.16
N ASP A 42 -12.40 -8.32 10.36
CA ASP A 42 -12.38 -9.72 10.81
C ASP A 42 -13.77 -10.34 10.72
N LYS A 43 -14.80 -9.66 11.25
CA LYS A 43 -16.18 -10.15 11.23
C LYS A 43 -16.78 -10.26 9.83
N ALA A 44 -16.40 -9.35 8.94
CA ALA A 44 -16.91 -9.31 7.57
C ALA A 44 -16.15 -10.24 6.61
N GLY A 45 -14.99 -10.76 7.01
CA GLY A 45 -14.08 -11.46 6.09
C GLY A 45 -13.47 -10.52 5.05
N TYR A 46 -13.31 -9.23 5.39
CA TYR A 46 -12.75 -8.21 4.53
C TYR A 46 -11.24 -8.14 4.72
N LEU A 47 -10.48 -8.46 3.68
CA LEU A 47 -9.03 -8.63 3.74
C LEU A 47 -8.33 -7.26 3.70
N VAL A 48 -7.32 -7.07 4.56
CA VAL A 48 -6.59 -5.80 4.60
C VAL A 48 -5.08 -5.97 4.66
N TRP A 49 -4.36 -5.00 4.09
CA TRP A 49 -2.94 -4.81 4.29
C TRP A 49 -2.73 -3.75 5.36
N GLY A 50 -1.99 -4.09 6.43
CA GLY A 50 -1.60 -3.14 7.47
C GLY A 50 -0.49 -2.24 6.97
N GLU A 51 -0.64 -0.92 7.14
CA GLU A 51 0.29 0.09 6.63
C GLU A 51 0.57 1.16 7.69
N GLN A 52 1.71 1.83 7.57
CA GLN A 52 2.11 2.97 8.41
C GLN A 52 2.12 4.25 7.57
N GLY A 53 1.73 5.37 8.17
CA GLY A 53 1.92 6.69 7.58
C GLY A 53 3.40 7.05 7.53
N CYS A 54 3.93 7.29 6.34
CA CYS A 54 5.35 7.53 6.14
C CYS A 54 5.68 8.83 5.41
N TRP A 55 4.71 9.47 4.80
CA TRP A 55 4.95 10.74 4.12
C TRP A 55 5.32 11.84 5.12
N GLY A 56 6.37 12.59 4.77
CA GLY A 56 7.00 13.56 5.68
C GLY A 56 8.25 13.03 6.39
N LEU A 57 8.51 11.72 6.31
CA LEU A 57 9.75 11.13 6.78
C LEU A 57 10.88 11.40 5.76
N ASP A 58 12.08 11.65 6.24
CA ASP A 58 13.26 11.74 5.38
C ASP A 58 13.84 10.35 5.11
N TYR A 59 13.41 9.73 4.02
CA TYR A 59 13.84 8.38 3.63
C TYR A 59 15.32 8.27 3.23
N SER A 60 16.01 9.38 3.03
CA SER A 60 17.44 9.40 2.69
C SER A 60 18.33 9.32 3.91
N ASN A 61 17.75 9.41 5.11
CA ASN A 61 18.49 9.49 6.37
C ASN A 61 18.18 8.28 7.26
N PRO A 62 19.13 7.35 7.48
CA PRO A 62 18.93 6.20 8.38
C PRO A 62 18.52 6.59 9.80
N ALA A 63 18.79 7.81 10.25
CA ALA A 63 18.34 8.28 11.56
C ALA A 63 16.81 8.36 11.68
N ALA A 64 16.07 8.35 10.57
CA ALA A 64 14.62 8.27 10.55
C ALA A 64 14.09 7.00 11.22
N LEU A 65 14.86 5.90 11.23
CA LEU A 65 14.52 4.66 11.96
C LEU A 65 14.22 4.91 13.44
N LYS A 66 14.88 5.90 14.06
CA LYS A 66 14.66 6.26 15.46
C LYS A 66 13.20 6.63 15.77
N TYR A 67 12.53 7.20 14.81
CA TYR A 67 11.14 7.65 14.97
C TYR A 67 10.15 6.62 14.39
N PHE A 68 10.43 6.11 13.22
CA PHE A 68 9.51 5.23 12.49
C PHE A 68 9.41 3.83 13.09
N LEU A 69 10.54 3.20 13.38
CA LEU A 69 10.57 1.80 13.76
C LEU A 69 9.85 1.49 15.08
N PRO A 70 9.99 2.29 16.17
CA PRO A 70 9.24 2.04 17.39
C PRO A 70 7.72 2.05 17.17
N GLU A 71 7.19 3.06 16.47
CA GLU A 71 5.75 3.17 16.20
C GLU A 71 5.26 2.02 15.31
N TRP A 72 6.06 1.62 14.32
CA TRP A 72 5.73 0.48 13.48
C TRP A 72 5.67 -0.83 14.25
N MET A 73 6.62 -1.06 15.16
CA MET A 73 6.63 -2.26 16.01
C MET A 73 5.43 -2.31 16.95
N GLU A 74 5.04 -1.17 17.53
CA GLU A 74 3.82 -1.07 18.34
C GLU A 74 2.55 -1.38 17.52
N ALA A 75 2.48 -0.91 16.27
CA ALA A 75 1.38 -1.22 15.39
C ALA A 75 1.31 -2.72 15.07
N LEU A 76 2.44 -3.36 14.76
CA LEU A 76 2.52 -4.79 14.53
C LEU A 76 2.06 -5.58 15.76
N GLU A 77 2.55 -5.23 16.95
CA GLU A 77 2.18 -5.89 18.21
C GLU A 77 0.68 -5.78 18.49
N ARG A 78 0.12 -4.58 18.33
CA ARG A 78 -1.30 -4.32 18.55
C ARG A 78 -2.18 -5.15 17.62
N ASP A 79 -1.81 -5.21 16.34
CA ASP A 79 -2.69 -5.70 15.27
C ASP A 79 -2.40 -7.13 14.83
N PHE A 80 -1.35 -7.76 15.39
CA PHE A 80 -0.89 -9.10 15.02
C PHE A 80 -2.01 -10.16 14.97
N ASN A 81 -2.95 -10.11 15.90
CA ASN A 81 -4.00 -11.11 16.07
C ASN A 81 -5.26 -10.86 15.21
N HIS A 82 -5.27 -9.85 14.35
CA HIS A 82 -6.37 -9.63 13.43
C HIS A 82 -6.25 -10.55 12.19
N PRO A 83 -7.13 -11.56 12.03
CA PRO A 83 -7.08 -12.47 10.88
C PRO A 83 -7.40 -11.78 9.53
N ALA A 84 -8.05 -10.63 9.55
CA ALA A 84 -8.29 -9.84 8.35
C ALA A 84 -6.99 -9.28 7.75
N ILE A 85 -5.95 -9.08 8.55
CA ILE A 85 -4.66 -8.60 8.05
C ILE A 85 -3.93 -9.75 7.34
N ILE A 86 -3.76 -9.62 6.03
CA ILE A 86 -3.13 -10.64 5.18
C ILE A 86 -1.67 -10.31 4.83
N GLY A 87 -1.22 -9.11 5.12
CA GLY A 87 0.16 -8.67 4.87
C GLY A 87 0.44 -7.30 5.46
N TRP A 88 1.71 -6.93 5.43
CA TRP A 88 2.26 -5.69 5.98
C TRP A 88 2.90 -4.84 4.89
N CYS A 89 2.76 -3.53 4.99
CA CYS A 89 3.35 -2.56 4.07
C CYS A 89 3.82 -1.32 4.86
N PRO A 90 5.06 -1.31 5.39
CA PRO A 90 5.51 -0.20 6.23
C PRO A 90 5.61 1.14 5.49
N PHE A 91 5.96 1.13 4.20
CA PHE A 91 6.17 2.35 3.44
C PHE A 91 5.33 2.38 2.17
N ASN A 92 5.06 3.60 1.70
CA ASN A 92 4.43 3.88 0.43
C ASN A 92 5.18 4.97 -0.33
N GLU A 93 5.46 4.72 -1.61
CA GLU A 93 6.02 5.71 -2.55
C GLU A 93 7.18 6.54 -1.97
N THR A 94 8.23 5.87 -1.56
CA THR A 94 9.45 6.47 -1.00
C THR A 94 10.30 7.10 -2.10
N TRP A 95 9.71 8.06 -2.83
CA TRP A 95 10.34 8.72 -3.97
C TRP A 95 11.60 9.49 -3.58
N ASP A 96 12.54 9.57 -4.52
CA ASP A 96 13.66 10.50 -4.40
C ASP A 96 13.11 11.93 -4.41
N TYR A 97 13.49 12.74 -3.44
CA TYR A 97 12.94 14.07 -3.23
C TYR A 97 14.05 15.11 -3.01
N GLU A 98 13.98 16.26 -3.70
CA GLU A 98 14.94 17.34 -3.61
C GLU A 98 16.42 16.92 -3.72
N GLY A 99 16.70 15.98 -4.64
CA GLY A 99 18.04 15.43 -4.84
C GLY A 99 18.51 14.43 -3.79
N ARG A 100 17.67 14.09 -2.81
CA ARG A 100 17.92 13.03 -1.83
C ARG A 100 17.38 11.72 -2.36
N ARG A 101 18.14 10.63 -2.22
CA ARG A 101 17.73 9.28 -2.59
C ARG A 101 17.24 8.52 -1.37
N GLN A 102 16.26 7.68 -1.58
CA GLN A 102 15.87 6.63 -0.63
C GLN A 102 17.12 5.89 -0.12
N ASP A 103 17.27 5.78 1.18
CA ASP A 103 18.28 4.91 1.79
C ASP A 103 17.74 3.48 1.84
N ASP A 104 18.30 2.62 1.01
CA ASP A 104 17.86 1.24 0.87
C ASP A 104 18.07 0.44 2.17
N SER A 105 19.04 0.82 3.00
CA SER A 105 19.28 0.17 4.28
C SER A 105 18.16 0.45 5.30
N LEU A 106 17.56 1.64 5.23
CA LEU A 106 16.41 2.01 6.05
C LEU A 106 15.23 1.06 5.77
N LEU A 107 14.86 0.93 4.50
CA LEU A 107 13.75 0.07 4.08
C LEU A 107 14.03 -1.40 4.42
N ALA A 108 15.24 -1.88 4.09
CA ALA A 108 15.64 -3.25 4.38
C ALA A 108 15.61 -3.59 5.87
N ASN A 109 15.98 -2.65 6.74
CA ASN A 109 15.93 -2.87 8.19
C ASN A 109 14.49 -2.94 8.70
N VAL A 110 13.60 -2.07 8.23
CA VAL A 110 12.18 -2.13 8.63
C VAL A 110 11.53 -3.42 8.13
N TYR A 111 11.79 -3.83 6.88
CA TYR A 111 11.33 -5.12 6.37
C TYR A 111 11.82 -6.29 7.25
N LYS A 112 13.12 -6.35 7.56
CA LYS A 112 13.69 -7.40 8.41
C LYS A 112 13.04 -7.45 9.79
N MET A 113 12.82 -6.29 10.42
CA MET A 113 12.16 -6.22 11.72
C MET A 113 10.70 -6.68 11.64
N THR A 114 10.00 -6.30 10.58
CA THR A 114 8.63 -6.80 10.32
C THR A 114 8.61 -8.32 10.23
N LYS A 115 9.53 -8.91 9.45
CA LYS A 115 9.62 -10.38 9.26
C LYS A 115 10.12 -11.12 10.50
N LEU A 116 10.91 -10.48 11.36
CA LEU A 116 11.30 -11.06 12.66
C LEU A 116 10.11 -11.11 13.62
N TYR A 117 9.23 -10.12 13.56
CA TYR A 117 8.03 -10.07 14.40
C TYR A 117 6.93 -10.99 13.87
N ASP A 118 6.66 -10.94 12.58
CA ASP A 118 5.64 -11.76 11.91
C ASP A 118 6.24 -12.55 10.74
N THR A 119 6.54 -13.82 10.99
CA THR A 119 7.05 -14.75 9.97
C THR A 119 5.95 -15.34 9.10
N THR A 120 4.69 -15.10 9.42
CA THR A 120 3.54 -15.79 8.80
C THR A 120 2.94 -15.01 7.64
N ARG A 121 3.04 -13.67 7.65
CA ARG A 121 2.47 -12.79 6.62
C ARG A 121 3.55 -12.25 5.70
N PRO A 122 3.22 -12.04 4.42
CA PRO A 122 4.11 -11.33 3.50
C PRO A 122 4.25 -9.86 3.89
N CYS A 123 5.39 -9.27 3.50
CA CYS A 123 5.67 -7.86 3.67
C CYS A 123 6.09 -7.25 2.33
N ILE A 124 5.43 -6.18 1.92
CA ILE A 124 5.85 -5.28 0.85
C ILE A 124 6.68 -4.20 1.52
N ASP A 125 7.95 -4.07 1.17
CA ASP A 125 8.88 -3.13 1.80
C ASP A 125 8.48 -1.67 1.58
N THR A 126 8.09 -1.31 0.36
CA THR A 126 7.53 -0.02 -0.01
C THR A 126 6.58 -0.19 -1.18
N SER A 127 5.34 0.23 -1.05
CA SER A 127 4.34 0.08 -2.10
C SER A 127 4.59 1.06 -3.24
N GLY A 128 4.58 0.54 -4.48
CA GLY A 128 4.60 1.31 -5.72
C GLY A 128 5.91 2.06 -6.03
N ASN A 129 7.01 1.68 -5.40
CA ASN A 129 8.29 2.38 -5.60
C ASN A 129 9.47 1.40 -5.73
N TYR A 130 10.69 1.85 -5.40
CA TYR A 130 11.93 1.08 -5.56
C TYR A 130 12.05 0.01 -4.49
N HIS A 131 11.64 -1.21 -4.81
CA HIS A 131 11.81 -2.34 -3.91
C HIS A 131 13.28 -2.64 -3.64
N VAL A 132 13.59 -2.89 -2.37
CA VAL A 132 14.91 -3.29 -1.89
C VAL A 132 14.90 -4.76 -1.52
N VAL A 133 13.95 -5.17 -0.71
CA VAL A 133 13.70 -6.54 -0.28
C VAL A 133 12.22 -6.72 0.03
N THR A 134 11.53 -7.51 -0.76
CA THR A 134 10.07 -7.66 -0.67
C THR A 134 9.63 -9.10 -0.88
N ASP A 135 8.55 -9.50 -0.23
CA ASP A 135 7.91 -10.81 -0.47
C ASP A 135 6.99 -10.77 -1.70
N ILE A 136 6.52 -9.58 -2.07
CA ILE A 136 5.61 -9.37 -3.20
C ILE A 136 6.16 -8.21 -4.02
N TYR A 137 6.27 -8.41 -5.33
CA TYR A 137 6.56 -7.32 -6.25
C TYR A 137 5.27 -6.55 -6.51
N ASP A 138 5.14 -5.35 -5.96
CA ASP A 138 3.98 -4.52 -6.19
C ASP A 138 4.32 -3.30 -7.06
N LEU A 139 3.30 -2.77 -7.69
CA LEU A 139 3.42 -1.57 -8.51
C LEU A 139 2.11 -0.77 -8.50
N HIS A 140 2.22 0.50 -8.83
CA HIS A 140 1.11 1.40 -9.08
C HIS A 140 0.98 1.67 -10.56
N ASN A 141 -0.23 1.56 -11.10
CA ASN A 141 -0.52 1.86 -12.51
C ASN A 141 -1.87 2.58 -12.62
N TYR A 142 -1.80 3.86 -13.00
CA TYR A 142 -2.97 4.73 -13.10
C TYR A 142 -3.40 4.97 -14.55
N GLU A 143 -3.06 4.06 -15.49
CA GLU A 143 -3.59 4.16 -16.86
C GLU A 143 -5.11 4.07 -16.86
N GLN A 144 -5.75 5.09 -17.42
CA GLN A 144 -7.20 5.25 -17.41
C GLN A 144 -7.90 4.59 -18.60
N ASP A 145 -7.17 4.31 -19.67
CA ASP A 145 -7.70 3.56 -20.81
C ASP A 145 -7.65 2.05 -20.51
N PRO A 146 -8.81 1.37 -20.39
CA PRO A 146 -8.84 -0.05 -20.05
C PRO A 146 -8.11 -0.95 -21.04
N ALA A 147 -8.09 -0.58 -22.32
CA ALA A 147 -7.42 -1.35 -23.36
C ALA A 147 -5.90 -1.23 -23.22
N LYS A 148 -5.39 -0.03 -22.95
CA LYS A 148 -3.96 0.19 -22.68
C LYS A 148 -3.53 -0.50 -21.38
N PHE A 149 -4.32 -0.35 -20.32
CA PHE A 149 -4.07 -1.03 -19.07
C PHE A 149 -3.97 -2.55 -19.26
N ALA A 150 -4.92 -3.16 -19.96
CA ALA A 150 -4.90 -4.58 -20.24
C ALA A 150 -3.70 -4.98 -21.11
N ALA A 151 -3.34 -4.17 -22.13
CA ALA A 151 -2.21 -4.43 -23.02
C ALA A 151 -0.87 -4.43 -22.27
N THR A 152 -0.69 -3.57 -21.26
CA THR A 152 0.51 -3.52 -20.42
C THR A 152 0.82 -4.90 -19.77
N TYR A 153 -0.22 -5.66 -19.39
CA TYR A 153 -0.05 -6.93 -18.68
C TYR A 153 -0.19 -8.16 -19.58
N GLU A 154 -0.39 -8.00 -20.89
CA GLU A 154 -0.63 -9.13 -21.77
C GLU A 154 0.59 -10.07 -21.87
N SER A 155 1.81 -9.51 -21.96
CA SER A 155 3.04 -10.29 -21.94
C SER A 155 3.18 -11.10 -20.64
N PHE A 156 2.89 -10.46 -19.51
CA PHE A 156 2.96 -11.12 -18.19
C PHE A 156 1.95 -12.27 -18.07
N LYS A 157 0.72 -12.12 -18.55
CA LYS A 157 -0.29 -13.19 -18.58
C LYS A 157 0.15 -14.41 -19.38
N GLN A 158 0.99 -14.20 -20.39
CA GLN A 158 1.58 -15.24 -21.23
C GLN A 158 2.89 -15.79 -20.68
N GLY A 159 3.27 -15.45 -19.45
CA GLY A 159 4.49 -15.91 -18.79
C GLY A 159 5.75 -15.09 -19.11
N GLY A 160 5.57 -13.92 -19.72
CA GLY A 160 6.65 -12.93 -19.93
C GLY A 160 6.95 -12.13 -18.67
N ASP A 161 7.83 -11.16 -18.82
CA ASP A 161 8.22 -10.27 -17.70
C ASP A 161 7.10 -9.28 -17.37
N LEU A 162 6.98 -8.94 -16.08
CA LEU A 162 6.10 -7.90 -15.60
C LEU A 162 6.65 -6.52 -16.01
N GLU A 163 5.75 -5.55 -16.16
CA GLU A 163 6.12 -4.14 -16.25
C GLU A 163 7.05 -3.75 -15.09
N ASP A 164 8.13 -3.06 -15.42
CA ASP A 164 9.07 -2.50 -14.45
C ASP A 164 9.12 -0.98 -14.60
N ASN A 165 8.39 -0.28 -13.74
CA ASN A 165 8.31 1.18 -13.75
C ASN A 165 9.63 1.85 -13.34
N HIS A 166 10.56 1.11 -12.75
CA HIS A 166 11.77 1.63 -12.11
C HIS A 166 13.03 0.85 -12.46
N GLY A 167 13.11 0.30 -13.67
CA GLY A 167 14.22 -0.54 -14.14
C GLY A 167 15.60 0.11 -14.09
N TYR A 168 15.64 1.43 -13.95
CA TYR A 168 16.91 2.15 -13.74
C TYR A 168 17.44 2.00 -12.30
N ARG A 169 16.67 1.48 -11.36
CA ARG A 169 17.02 1.39 -9.95
C ARG A 169 16.78 0.04 -9.30
N GLN A 170 15.85 -0.73 -9.79
CA GLN A 170 15.50 -2.05 -9.26
C GLN A 170 15.45 -3.10 -10.37
N THR A 171 15.54 -4.35 -9.99
CA THR A 171 15.28 -5.48 -10.89
C THR A 171 14.19 -6.35 -10.26
N PRO A 172 13.08 -6.60 -10.96
CA PRO A 172 12.04 -7.48 -10.47
C PRO A 172 12.58 -8.86 -10.15
N VAL A 173 12.22 -9.40 -9.00
CA VAL A 173 12.61 -10.77 -8.61
C VAL A 173 11.64 -11.75 -9.25
N LYS A 174 12.15 -12.63 -10.12
CA LYS A 174 11.33 -13.65 -10.77
C LYS A 174 10.81 -14.67 -9.74
N GLY A 175 9.55 -15.07 -9.91
CA GLY A 175 8.93 -16.13 -9.12
C GLY A 175 8.30 -15.69 -7.80
N ILE A 176 8.38 -14.41 -7.44
CA ILE A 176 7.58 -13.89 -6.32
C ILE A 176 6.20 -13.43 -6.84
N PRO A 177 5.16 -13.45 -5.98
CA PRO A 177 3.85 -12.92 -6.33
C PRO A 177 3.92 -11.45 -6.77
N THR A 178 3.00 -11.05 -7.63
CA THR A 178 2.87 -9.66 -8.09
C THR A 178 1.54 -9.08 -7.67
N PHE A 179 1.52 -7.78 -7.41
CA PHE A 179 0.34 -7.08 -6.94
C PHE A 179 0.27 -5.67 -7.53
N ILE A 180 -0.79 -5.36 -8.26
CA ILE A 180 -1.08 -3.98 -8.64
C ILE A 180 -1.86 -3.39 -7.47
N SER A 181 -1.14 -2.75 -6.55
CA SER A 181 -1.68 -2.32 -5.26
C SER A 181 -2.42 -0.99 -5.33
N GLU A 182 -2.18 -0.21 -6.39
CA GLU A 182 -2.95 0.98 -6.68
C GLU A 182 -3.23 1.09 -8.18
N TYR A 183 -4.49 1.38 -8.53
CA TYR A 183 -4.94 1.60 -9.90
C TYR A 183 -6.22 2.46 -9.91
N GLY A 184 -6.65 2.92 -11.08
CA GLY A 184 -7.82 3.78 -11.22
C GLY A 184 -7.52 5.21 -10.80
N GLY A 185 -8.11 5.69 -9.70
CA GLY A 185 -7.91 7.07 -9.22
C GLY A 185 -8.54 8.11 -10.13
N ILE A 186 -9.63 7.77 -10.82
CA ILE A 186 -10.34 8.65 -11.76
C ILE A 186 -10.84 9.88 -11.01
N LYS A 187 -10.58 11.06 -11.57
CA LYS A 187 -11.20 12.29 -11.10
C LYS A 187 -12.70 12.18 -11.35
N TRP A 188 -13.47 12.28 -10.27
CA TRP A 188 -14.93 12.30 -10.34
C TRP A 188 -15.49 13.60 -9.78
N ASP A 189 -16.35 14.24 -10.54
CA ASP A 189 -17.09 15.43 -10.14
C ASP A 189 -18.52 15.32 -10.66
N GLU A 190 -19.46 14.93 -9.79
CA GLU A 190 -20.85 14.69 -10.15
C GLU A 190 -21.58 15.97 -10.62
N GLU A 191 -21.16 17.12 -10.11
CA GLU A 191 -21.78 18.41 -10.44
C GLU A 191 -21.01 19.21 -11.49
N GLY A 192 -19.80 18.78 -11.89
CA GLY A 192 -18.92 19.49 -12.84
C GLY A 192 -18.42 20.84 -12.29
N VAL A 193 -18.47 21.04 -10.99
CA VAL A 193 -18.21 22.33 -10.30
C VAL A 193 -16.76 22.47 -9.87
N GLU A 194 -16.12 21.37 -9.49
CA GLU A 194 -14.73 21.37 -8.98
C GLU A 194 -13.71 21.26 -10.12
N LYS A 195 -13.28 22.39 -10.65
CA LYS A 195 -12.20 22.42 -11.66
C LYS A 195 -10.86 21.90 -11.13
N ASP A 196 -10.64 21.93 -9.84
CA ASP A 196 -9.36 21.63 -9.17
C ASP A 196 -9.39 20.31 -8.36
N GLY A 197 -10.37 19.43 -8.53
CA GLY A 197 -10.45 18.12 -7.88
C GLY A 197 -9.25 17.24 -8.25
N TRP A 198 -8.74 16.48 -7.29
CA TRP A 198 -7.64 15.55 -7.49
C TRP A 198 -8.11 14.29 -8.21
N GLY A 199 -7.26 13.75 -9.09
CA GLY A 199 -7.51 12.49 -9.78
C GLY A 199 -6.65 12.35 -11.03
N TYR A 200 -6.59 11.13 -11.57
CA TYR A 200 -5.92 10.81 -12.82
C TYR A 200 -6.92 10.84 -13.99
N GLY A 201 -6.50 11.41 -15.13
CA GLY A 201 -7.35 11.50 -16.31
C GLY A 201 -8.45 12.56 -16.20
N ALA A 202 -9.29 12.63 -17.23
CA ALA A 202 -10.49 13.46 -17.26
C ALA A 202 -11.69 12.56 -16.96
N GLY A 203 -12.37 12.85 -15.87
CA GLY A 203 -13.65 12.23 -15.53
C GLY A 203 -14.78 12.74 -16.43
#